data_dae7163f523f83040d056ad7440ad0dd
#
_entry.id   dae7163f523f83040d056ad7440ad0dd
#
_cell.length_a   1.000
_cell.length_b   1.000
_cell.length_c   1.000
_cell.angle_alpha   90.00
_cell.angle_beta   90.00
_cell.angle_gamma   90.00
#
_symmetry.space_group_name_H-M   'P 1'
#
loop_
_entity.id
_entity.type
_entity.pdbx_description
1 polymer ?
#
loop_
_entity_poly.entity_id
_entity_poly.type
_entity_poly.pdbx_seq_one_letter_code
_entity_poly.pdbx_strand_id
1 'polypeptide(L)'
;MRLRFTSICLAALMLALAAPYSGKAQNTRAQEEKKARLEKEIALIDKQLKENATKSSNAMGTLTLLRSKIAGRKELVAESDREISAISREINARQKEIDRIQNRLDTLSAYYSKLITSAYKNRDTKIWYMYILASENIGQAFRRMAYIRNLSSNLNAQGEKIKETRSELQRETDSLAVIRSRAQSLRNRRAAEVSALQSEEAECAKLVSQLQRNRTKYQKELAYKKRQVDALNREIERIIAAAVSGKSGSSTKDKTVVDTKLDAEFARNKGKLPWPASGPVVDHFGQHYHPVFKSLKLPFNNGVNIALEKGSSVKAIFNGTVKQIVVMPGYNKCVLVQHGNYFSFYCKLGSVTVKAGDKIKTGDIIGTVDTIDNMTQLHFQIWQGTKPQNPELWLK
;
A
#
# COMPACT_ATOMS: atom_id res chain seq x y z
N MET A 1 37.00 -30.02 32.47
CA MET A 1 35.99 -30.19 31.42
C MET A 1 34.64 -29.60 31.84
N ARG A 2 34.58 -28.34 32.35
CA ARG A 2 33.35 -27.66 32.85
C ARG A 2 33.26 -26.17 32.54
N LEU A 3 33.87 -25.67 31.45
CA LEU A 3 33.92 -24.23 31.11
C LEU A 3 33.43 -23.89 29.69
N ARG A 4 32.79 -24.82 28.95
CA ARG A 4 32.32 -24.58 27.58
C ARG A 4 30.79 -24.54 27.42
N PHE A 5 29.99 -24.78 28.47
CA PHE A 5 28.53 -24.79 28.38
C PHE A 5 27.86 -23.45 28.69
N THR A 6 28.52 -22.53 29.38
CA THR A 6 27.93 -21.24 29.75
C THR A 6 27.95 -20.19 28.64
N SER A 7 28.89 -20.30 27.68
CA SER A 7 28.96 -19.33 26.53
C SER A 7 27.91 -19.57 25.47
N ILE A 8 27.39 -20.77 25.29
CA ILE A 8 26.39 -21.10 24.27
C ILE A 8 24.98 -20.62 24.69
N CYS A 9 24.68 -20.67 25.99
CA CYS A 9 23.39 -20.16 26.49
C CYS A 9 23.28 -18.61 26.43
N LEU A 10 24.41 -17.90 26.60
CA LEU A 10 24.38 -16.42 26.51
C LEU A 10 24.23 -15.93 25.06
N ALA A 11 24.78 -16.64 24.06
CA ALA A 11 24.62 -16.32 22.64
C ALA A 11 23.18 -16.62 22.14
N ALA A 12 22.52 -17.64 22.65
CA ALA A 12 21.13 -17.96 22.31
C ALA A 12 20.13 -16.96 22.90
N LEU A 13 20.43 -16.36 24.06
CA LEU A 13 19.57 -15.35 24.70
C LEU A 13 19.66 -13.97 23.99
N MET A 14 20.80 -13.65 23.39
CA MET A 14 20.97 -12.41 22.60
C MET A 14 20.29 -12.48 21.23
N LEU A 15 20.11 -13.67 20.64
CA LEU A 15 19.40 -13.83 19.35
C LEU A 15 17.88 -13.78 19.50
N ALA A 16 17.32 -14.05 20.67
CA ALA A 16 15.88 -14.02 20.92
C ALA A 16 15.33 -12.60 21.12
N LEU A 17 16.17 -11.60 21.36
CA LEU A 17 15.77 -10.19 21.55
C LEU A 17 15.71 -9.36 20.27
N ALA A 18 16.19 -9.91 19.13
CA ALA A 18 16.20 -9.20 17.85
C ALA A 18 14.98 -9.49 16.94
N ALA A 19 14.13 -10.44 17.29
CA ALA A 19 13.07 -10.93 16.41
C ALA A 19 11.75 -10.12 16.34
N PRO A 20 11.33 -9.25 17.28
CA PRO A 20 10.04 -8.57 17.17
C PRO A 20 10.06 -7.25 16.40
N TYR A 21 11.22 -6.69 16.06
CA TYR A 21 11.30 -5.37 15.41
C TYR A 21 11.14 -5.41 13.87
N SER A 22 11.54 -6.49 13.22
CA SER A 22 11.45 -6.62 11.75
C SER A 22 10.02 -6.65 11.22
N GLY A 23 9.08 -7.30 11.90
CA GLY A 23 7.70 -7.43 11.44
C GLY A 23 6.90 -6.10 11.49
N LYS A 24 7.18 -5.25 12.49
CA LYS A 24 6.50 -3.95 12.61
C LYS A 24 6.99 -2.95 11.57
N ALA A 25 8.29 -2.90 11.31
CA ALA A 25 8.87 -2.01 10.29
C ALA A 25 8.41 -2.37 8.87
N GLN A 26 8.27 -3.65 8.57
CA GLN A 26 7.83 -4.14 7.27
C GLN A 26 6.33 -3.82 7.02
N ASN A 27 5.49 -3.90 8.05
CA ASN A 27 4.07 -3.56 7.95
C ASN A 27 3.87 -2.05 7.77
N THR A 28 4.63 -1.21 8.45
CA THR A 28 4.57 0.25 8.33
C THR A 28 4.97 0.72 6.92
N ARG A 29 6.02 0.13 6.35
CA ARG A 29 6.49 0.45 5.00
C ARG A 29 5.45 0.08 3.93
N ALA A 30 4.83 -1.09 4.03
CA ALA A 30 3.76 -1.50 3.12
C ALA A 30 2.54 -0.57 3.19
N GLN A 31 2.20 -0.06 4.38
CA GLN A 31 1.13 0.92 4.56
C GLN A 31 1.48 2.28 3.95
N GLU A 32 2.70 2.76 4.13
CA GLU A 32 3.18 4.02 3.53
C GLU A 32 3.20 3.93 2.00
N GLU A 33 3.68 2.82 1.43
CA GLU A 33 3.66 2.58 -0.01
C GLU A 33 2.23 2.55 -0.57
N LYS A 34 1.29 1.91 0.15
CA LYS A 34 -0.13 1.88 -0.21
C LYS A 34 -0.76 3.28 -0.21
N LYS A 35 -0.50 4.08 0.82
CA LYS A 35 -0.99 5.47 0.90
C LYS A 35 -0.43 6.33 -0.22
N ALA A 36 0.87 6.27 -0.48
CA ALA A 36 1.51 6.99 -1.56
C ALA A 36 0.95 6.59 -2.95
N ARG A 37 0.59 5.32 -3.12
CA ARG A 37 -0.08 4.84 -4.33
C ARG A 37 -1.48 5.45 -4.46
N LEU A 38 -2.31 5.40 -3.42
CA LEU A 38 -3.66 5.97 -3.42
C LEU A 38 -3.64 7.49 -3.68
N GLU A 39 -2.71 8.23 -3.09
CA GLU A 39 -2.53 9.66 -3.32
C GLU A 39 -2.19 9.96 -4.80
N LYS A 40 -1.30 9.17 -5.42
CA LYS A 40 -0.97 9.30 -6.85
C LYS A 40 -2.17 8.99 -7.75
N GLU A 41 -2.94 7.94 -7.43
CA GLU A 41 -4.14 7.57 -8.18
C GLU A 41 -5.22 8.66 -8.07
N ILE A 42 -5.44 9.23 -6.90
CA ILE A 42 -6.35 10.38 -6.69
C ILE A 42 -5.89 11.59 -7.49
N ALA A 43 -4.59 11.93 -7.46
CA ALA A 43 -4.04 13.06 -8.21
C ALA A 43 -4.19 12.89 -9.75
N LEU A 44 -4.00 11.66 -10.26
CA LEU A 44 -4.23 11.35 -11.67
C LEU A 44 -5.70 11.55 -12.06
N ILE A 45 -6.63 11.05 -11.24
CA ILE A 45 -8.07 11.22 -11.48
C ILE A 45 -8.47 12.70 -11.41
N ASP A 46 -7.91 13.47 -10.48
CA ASP A 46 -8.11 14.91 -10.38
C ASP A 46 -7.70 15.64 -11.66
N LYS A 47 -6.55 15.31 -12.22
CA LYS A 47 -6.07 15.87 -13.49
C LYS A 47 -7.05 15.57 -14.60
N GLN A 48 -7.52 14.33 -14.74
CA GLN A 48 -8.50 13.95 -15.75
C GLN A 48 -9.86 14.65 -15.56
N LEU A 49 -10.31 14.81 -14.31
CA LEU A 49 -11.56 15.55 -14.03
C LEU A 49 -11.46 17.02 -14.42
N LYS A 50 -10.34 17.69 -14.16
CA LYS A 50 -10.09 19.08 -14.60
C LYS A 50 -10.06 19.21 -16.11
N GLU A 51 -9.40 18.28 -16.82
CA GLU A 51 -9.38 18.25 -18.29
C GLU A 51 -10.78 18.00 -18.88
N ASN A 52 -11.61 17.21 -18.20
CA ASN A 52 -12.99 16.93 -18.60
C ASN A 52 -13.97 18.07 -18.32
N ALA A 53 -13.73 18.88 -17.28
CA ALA A 53 -14.61 19.98 -16.90
C ALA A 53 -14.72 21.05 -18.00
N THR A 54 -13.68 21.22 -18.82
CA THR A 54 -13.65 22.14 -19.96
C THR A 54 -14.40 21.64 -21.19
N LYS A 55 -14.79 20.36 -21.24
CA LYS A 55 -15.39 19.68 -22.40
C LYS A 55 -16.63 18.89 -21.99
N SER A 56 -17.76 19.54 -21.90
CA SER A 56 -19.05 19.06 -21.35
C SER A 56 -19.69 17.80 -21.98
N SER A 57 -18.96 16.94 -22.71
CA SER A 57 -19.58 15.89 -23.53
C SER A 57 -19.70 14.51 -22.89
N ASN A 58 -19.06 14.22 -21.74
CA ASN A 58 -19.09 12.85 -21.17
C ASN A 58 -19.38 12.82 -19.65
N ALA A 59 -20.59 13.18 -19.26
CA ALA A 59 -21.00 13.21 -17.86
C ALA A 59 -20.94 11.84 -17.18
N MET A 60 -21.09 10.74 -17.94
CA MET A 60 -20.92 9.38 -17.41
C MET A 60 -19.44 9.05 -17.09
N GLY A 61 -18.54 9.44 -17.97
CA GLY A 61 -17.10 9.27 -17.70
C GLY A 61 -16.66 10.08 -16.49
N THR A 62 -17.12 11.34 -16.38
CA THR A 62 -16.88 12.19 -15.22
C THR A 62 -17.41 11.55 -13.94
N LEU A 63 -18.63 11.00 -13.95
CA LEU A 63 -19.21 10.32 -12.80
C LEU A 63 -18.40 9.07 -12.40
N THR A 64 -17.94 8.28 -13.37
CA THR A 64 -17.11 7.09 -13.11
C THR A 64 -15.78 7.49 -12.47
N LEU A 65 -15.09 8.49 -13.00
CA LEU A 65 -13.84 9.01 -12.45
C LEU A 65 -14.04 9.55 -11.03
N LEU A 66 -15.08 10.36 -10.79
CA LEU A 66 -15.38 10.94 -9.48
C LEU A 66 -15.68 9.86 -8.44
N ARG A 67 -16.39 8.80 -8.81
CA ARG A 67 -16.64 7.66 -7.92
C ARG A 67 -15.38 6.86 -7.60
N SER A 68 -14.53 6.64 -8.59
CA SER A 68 -13.23 5.99 -8.37
C SER A 68 -12.36 6.82 -7.41
N LYS A 69 -12.35 8.15 -7.58
CA LYS A 69 -11.67 9.07 -6.67
C LYS A 69 -12.20 8.99 -5.24
N ILE A 70 -13.54 9.03 -5.07
CA ILE A 70 -14.21 8.89 -3.78
C ILE A 70 -13.84 7.55 -3.12
N ALA A 71 -13.83 6.45 -3.88
CA ALA A 71 -13.45 5.13 -3.38
C ALA A 71 -12.01 5.11 -2.88
N GLY A 72 -11.05 5.62 -3.68
CA GLY A 72 -9.64 5.73 -3.29
C GLY A 72 -9.45 6.61 -2.05
N ARG A 73 -10.17 7.74 -1.95
CA ARG A 73 -10.11 8.61 -0.77
C ARG A 73 -10.69 7.97 0.49
N LYS A 74 -11.78 7.20 0.37
CA LYS A 74 -12.33 6.41 1.48
C LYS A 74 -11.32 5.39 1.99
N GLU A 75 -10.60 4.73 1.10
CA GLU A 75 -9.55 3.78 1.46
C GLU A 75 -8.38 4.49 2.14
N LEU A 76 -7.95 5.67 1.64
CA LEU A 76 -6.91 6.49 2.25
C LEU A 76 -7.28 6.93 3.68
N VAL A 77 -8.53 7.36 3.91
CA VAL A 77 -9.04 7.70 5.23
C VAL A 77 -9.03 6.48 6.16
N ALA A 78 -9.50 5.32 5.69
CA ALA A 78 -9.51 4.08 6.47
C ALA A 78 -8.08 3.63 6.86
N GLU A 79 -7.12 3.77 5.96
CA GLU A 79 -5.70 3.46 6.25
C GLU A 79 -5.13 4.43 7.29
N SER A 80 -5.45 5.72 7.18
CA SER A 80 -5.08 6.73 8.18
C SER A 80 -5.68 6.44 9.56
N ASP A 81 -6.92 5.96 9.63
CA ASP A 81 -7.57 5.56 10.89
C ASP A 81 -6.87 4.35 11.54
N ARG A 82 -6.41 3.38 10.75
CA ARG A 82 -5.61 2.23 11.24
C ARG A 82 -4.28 2.70 11.82
N GLU A 83 -3.58 3.59 11.12
CA GLU A 83 -2.30 4.17 11.58
C GLU A 83 -2.48 4.97 12.87
N ILE A 84 -3.50 5.83 12.95
CA ILE A 84 -3.83 6.60 14.17
C ILE A 84 -4.11 5.66 15.35
N SER A 85 -4.83 4.57 15.11
CA SER A 85 -5.13 3.58 16.14
C SER A 85 -3.87 2.85 16.63
N ALA A 86 -2.95 2.53 15.71
CA ALA A 86 -1.67 1.90 16.05
C ALA A 86 -0.79 2.83 16.87
N ILE A 87 -0.62 4.09 16.44
CA ILE A 87 0.16 5.12 17.17
C ILE A 87 -0.47 5.41 18.54
N SER A 88 -1.81 5.43 18.64
CA SER A 88 -2.48 5.63 19.92
C SER A 88 -2.18 4.51 20.93
N ARG A 89 -2.12 3.26 20.47
CA ARG A 89 -1.68 2.13 21.30
C ARG A 89 -0.22 2.25 21.73
N GLU A 90 0.65 2.71 20.85
CA GLU A 90 2.06 2.94 21.16
C GLU A 90 2.23 4.05 22.20
N ILE A 91 1.50 5.18 22.06
CA ILE A 91 1.48 6.27 23.04
C ILE A 91 1.07 5.75 24.42
N ASN A 92 0.01 4.96 24.50
CA ASN A 92 -0.46 4.40 25.77
C ASN A 92 0.55 3.41 26.39
N ALA A 93 1.22 2.61 25.58
CA ALA A 93 2.24 1.68 26.06
C ALA A 93 3.46 2.43 26.61
N ARG A 94 3.94 3.45 25.89
CA ARG A 94 5.06 4.29 26.35
C ARG A 94 4.71 5.11 27.58
N GLN A 95 3.49 5.61 27.68
CA GLN A 95 3.06 6.33 28.87
C GLN A 95 3.13 5.44 30.11
N LYS A 96 2.64 4.18 30.02
CA LYS A 96 2.73 3.21 31.10
C LYS A 96 4.19 2.90 31.51
N GLU A 97 5.09 2.83 30.52
CA GLU A 97 6.51 2.60 30.80
C GLU A 97 7.14 3.83 31.49
N ILE A 98 6.82 5.04 31.05
CA ILE A 98 7.24 6.28 31.72
C ILE A 98 6.76 6.30 33.17
N ASP A 99 5.49 5.97 33.42
CA ASP A 99 4.92 5.92 34.76
C ASP A 99 5.66 4.87 35.62
N ARG A 100 6.04 3.74 35.05
CA ARG A 100 6.83 2.69 35.74
C ARG A 100 8.24 3.18 36.10
N ILE A 101 8.92 3.83 35.16
CA ILE A 101 10.27 4.38 35.38
C ILE A 101 10.21 5.51 36.43
N GLN A 102 9.19 6.38 36.39
CA GLN A 102 8.99 7.45 37.36
C GLN A 102 8.80 6.87 38.78
N ASN A 103 7.92 5.88 38.94
CA ASN A 103 7.71 5.22 40.24
C ASN A 103 8.99 4.56 40.78
N ARG A 104 9.80 3.95 39.88
CA ARG A 104 11.10 3.40 40.23
C ARG A 104 12.08 4.49 40.68
N LEU A 105 12.12 5.62 39.96
CA LEU A 105 12.96 6.75 40.29
C LEU A 105 12.59 7.33 41.66
N ASP A 106 11.30 7.49 41.94
CA ASP A 106 10.80 8.01 43.22
C ASP A 106 11.19 7.08 44.38
N THR A 107 11.04 5.76 44.19
CA THR A 107 11.44 4.74 45.18
C THR A 107 12.94 4.80 45.45
N LEU A 108 13.78 4.84 44.40
CA LEU A 108 15.24 4.95 44.53
C LEU A 108 15.65 6.25 45.21
N SER A 109 15.01 7.34 44.86
CA SER A 109 15.30 8.67 45.43
C SER A 109 14.93 8.73 46.91
N ALA A 110 13.78 8.18 47.29
CA ALA A 110 13.35 8.11 48.69
C ALA A 110 14.32 7.21 49.54
N TYR A 111 14.73 6.08 49.00
CA TYR A 111 15.72 5.23 49.65
C TYR A 111 17.08 5.91 49.82
N TYR A 112 17.58 6.53 48.73
CA TYR A 112 18.84 7.28 48.73
C TYR A 112 18.82 8.44 49.69
N SER A 113 17.71 9.20 49.79
CA SER A 113 17.53 10.31 50.74
C SER A 113 17.66 9.81 52.19
N LYS A 114 17.05 8.65 52.52
CA LYS A 114 17.20 8.06 53.85
C LYS A 114 18.65 7.69 54.17
N LEU A 115 19.36 7.08 53.18
CA LEU A 115 20.77 6.73 53.35
C LEU A 115 21.67 7.97 53.54
N ILE A 116 21.49 9.01 52.71
CA ILE A 116 22.22 10.27 52.84
C ILE A 116 21.97 10.93 54.22
N THR A 117 20.70 11.00 54.64
CA THR A 117 20.33 11.57 55.93
C THR A 117 21.00 10.82 57.09
N SER A 118 21.03 9.47 57.02
CA SER A 118 21.71 8.66 58.00
C SER A 118 23.22 8.87 58.00
N ALA A 119 23.83 8.90 56.81
CA ALA A 119 25.27 9.19 56.68
C ALA A 119 25.63 10.62 57.15
N TYR A 120 24.77 11.62 56.85
CA TYR A 120 24.99 13.02 57.29
C TYR A 120 24.92 13.19 58.80
N LYS A 121 23.99 12.52 59.50
CA LYS A 121 23.89 12.53 60.96
C LYS A 121 25.16 12.02 61.65
N ASN A 122 25.87 11.10 60.99
CA ASN A 122 27.11 10.48 61.47
C ASN A 122 28.36 10.98 60.73
N ARG A 123 28.35 12.24 60.20
CA ARG A 123 29.40 12.78 59.34
C ARG A 123 30.71 13.14 60.03
N ASP A 124 30.74 13.18 61.37
CA ASP A 124 31.96 13.46 62.12
C ASP A 124 32.96 12.31 61.94
N THR A 125 34.05 12.60 61.23
CA THR A 125 35.13 11.65 60.98
C THR A 125 35.71 11.07 62.22
N LYS A 126 35.71 11.83 63.33
CA LYS A 126 36.15 11.35 64.64
C LYS A 126 35.27 10.21 65.14
N ILE A 127 33.96 10.28 64.91
CA ILE A 127 33.01 9.20 65.28
C ILE A 127 33.33 7.90 64.55
N TRP A 128 33.71 7.96 63.28
CA TRP A 128 34.08 6.79 62.48
C TRP A 128 35.38 6.15 62.98
N TYR A 129 36.42 6.95 63.28
CA TYR A 129 37.66 6.46 63.91
C TYR A 129 37.39 5.86 65.28
N MET A 130 36.60 6.56 66.11
CA MET A 130 36.22 6.07 67.44
C MET A 130 35.43 4.76 67.37
N TYR A 131 34.52 4.63 66.35
CA TYR A 131 33.75 3.39 66.13
C TYR A 131 34.64 2.19 65.77
N ILE A 132 35.71 2.43 64.98
CA ILE A 132 36.66 1.38 64.61
C ILE A 132 37.60 1.10 65.81
N LEU A 133 38.11 2.12 66.47
CA LEU A 133 39.03 1.95 67.61
C LEU A 133 38.35 1.39 68.86
N ALA A 134 37.07 1.59 69.03
CA ALA A 134 36.29 0.99 70.14
C ALA A 134 35.96 -0.51 69.89
N SER A 135 36.68 -1.18 69.03
CA SER A 135 36.50 -2.61 68.75
C SER A 135 37.20 -3.43 69.85
N GLU A 136 36.56 -4.50 70.31
CA GLU A 136 37.11 -5.41 71.32
C GLU A 136 38.28 -6.25 70.82
N ASN A 137 38.35 -6.44 69.50
CA ASN A 137 39.42 -7.20 68.84
C ASN A 137 39.65 -6.74 67.39
N ILE A 138 40.80 -7.12 66.82
CA ILE A 138 41.23 -6.73 65.46
C ILE A 138 40.21 -7.23 64.41
N GLY A 139 39.63 -8.41 64.56
CA GLY A 139 38.64 -8.95 63.64
C GLY A 139 37.33 -8.13 63.59
N GLN A 140 36.92 -7.57 64.76
CA GLN A 140 35.79 -6.64 64.84
C GLN A 140 36.10 -5.31 64.17
N ALA A 141 37.31 -4.76 64.35
CA ALA A 141 37.77 -3.55 63.67
C ALA A 141 37.74 -3.69 62.14
N PHE A 142 38.22 -4.78 61.58
CA PHE A 142 38.15 -5.08 60.16
C PHE A 142 36.70 -5.18 59.67
N ARG A 143 35.79 -5.86 60.38
CA ARG A 143 34.36 -5.90 60.01
C ARG A 143 33.70 -4.55 60.00
N ARG A 144 33.99 -3.69 60.97
CA ARG A 144 33.48 -2.32 61.06
C ARG A 144 34.00 -1.44 59.89
N MET A 145 35.30 -1.57 59.58
CA MET A 145 35.89 -0.86 58.43
C MET A 145 35.27 -1.32 57.07
N ALA A 146 35.09 -2.63 56.91
CA ALA A 146 34.45 -3.21 55.71
C ALA A 146 32.99 -2.72 55.59
N TYR A 147 32.26 -2.61 56.70
CA TYR A 147 30.90 -2.06 56.69
C TYR A 147 30.83 -0.62 56.20
N ILE A 148 31.74 0.27 56.68
CA ILE A 148 31.82 1.68 56.26
C ILE A 148 32.15 1.75 54.77
N ARG A 149 33.14 0.96 54.31
CA ARG A 149 33.53 0.92 52.92
C ARG A 149 32.39 0.44 52.01
N ASN A 150 31.65 -0.59 52.43
CA ASN A 150 30.49 -1.09 51.71
C ASN A 150 29.34 -0.08 51.69
N LEU A 151 29.11 0.66 52.80
CA LEU A 151 28.10 1.73 52.84
C LEU A 151 28.42 2.84 51.82
N SER A 152 29.68 3.29 51.79
CA SER A 152 30.11 4.31 50.81
C SER A 152 29.96 3.83 49.37
N SER A 153 30.38 2.60 49.10
CA SER A 153 30.23 1.97 47.79
C SER A 153 28.76 1.86 47.37
N ASN A 154 27.88 1.43 48.26
CA ASN A 154 26.43 1.34 48.02
C ASN A 154 25.80 2.72 47.77
N LEU A 155 26.20 3.78 48.51
CA LEU A 155 25.73 5.14 48.26
C LEU A 155 26.09 5.63 46.85
N ASN A 156 27.35 5.43 46.44
CA ASN A 156 27.78 5.81 45.10
C ASN A 156 27.02 5.02 44.01
N ALA A 157 26.86 3.70 44.19
CA ALA A 157 26.14 2.85 43.25
C ALA A 157 24.65 3.25 43.13
N GLN A 158 23.99 3.61 44.23
CA GLN A 158 22.61 4.09 44.20
C GLN A 158 22.51 5.51 43.53
N GLY A 159 23.48 6.37 43.79
CA GLY A 159 23.56 7.67 43.10
C GLY A 159 23.67 7.54 41.58
N GLU A 160 24.55 6.69 41.09
CA GLU A 160 24.67 6.42 39.64
C GLU A 160 23.38 5.80 39.09
N LYS A 161 22.76 4.85 39.80
CA LYS A 161 21.50 4.23 39.36
C LYS A 161 20.35 5.23 39.26
N ILE A 162 20.26 6.23 40.15
CA ILE A 162 19.30 7.32 40.06
C ILE A 162 19.57 8.18 38.80
N LYS A 163 20.82 8.50 38.55
CA LYS A 163 21.24 9.29 37.40
C LYS A 163 20.93 8.57 36.07
N GLU A 164 21.22 7.27 35.97
CA GLU A 164 20.86 6.44 34.83
C GLU A 164 19.35 6.38 34.61
N THR A 165 18.57 6.10 35.69
CA THR A 165 17.11 6.05 35.61
C THR A 165 16.49 7.39 35.21
N ARG A 166 17.03 8.51 35.67
CA ARG A 166 16.61 9.83 35.24
C ARG A 166 16.89 10.09 33.75
N SER A 167 18.07 9.67 33.28
CA SER A 167 18.42 9.76 31.86
C SER A 167 17.52 8.88 30.98
N GLU A 168 17.16 7.68 31.46
CA GLU A 168 16.21 6.80 30.81
C GLU A 168 14.82 7.43 30.72
N LEU A 169 14.30 7.99 31.81
CA LEU A 169 13.04 8.72 31.86
C LEU A 169 12.99 9.88 30.89
N GLN A 170 14.06 10.67 30.82
CA GLN A 170 14.14 11.80 29.90
C GLN A 170 14.05 11.32 28.44
N ARG A 171 14.80 10.29 28.05
CA ARG A 171 14.79 9.72 26.70
C ARG A 171 13.40 9.20 26.31
N GLU A 172 12.73 8.49 27.22
CA GLU A 172 11.37 7.98 26.94
C GLU A 172 10.35 9.12 26.83
N THR A 173 10.48 10.15 27.65
CA THR A 173 9.62 11.35 27.60
C THR A 173 9.80 12.12 26.29
N ASP A 174 11.04 12.32 25.84
CA ASP A 174 11.37 12.97 24.57
C ASP A 174 10.84 12.16 23.39
N SER A 175 11.03 10.84 23.42
CA SER A 175 10.49 9.94 22.41
C SER A 175 8.96 9.99 22.33
N LEU A 176 8.27 10.02 23.47
CA LEU A 176 6.82 10.17 23.53
C LEU A 176 6.34 11.50 22.94
N ALA A 177 7.07 12.60 23.18
CA ALA A 177 6.75 13.90 22.61
C ALA A 177 6.80 13.88 21.08
N VAL A 178 7.82 13.26 20.50
CA VAL A 178 7.94 13.09 19.04
C VAL A 178 6.77 12.28 18.47
N ILE A 179 6.41 11.16 19.12
CA ILE A 179 5.31 10.31 18.67
C ILE A 179 3.96 11.04 18.74
N ARG A 180 3.73 11.83 19.80
CA ARG A 180 2.52 12.66 19.93
C ARG A 180 2.44 13.72 18.84
N SER A 181 3.54 14.37 18.49
CA SER A 181 3.61 15.35 17.40
C SER A 181 3.27 14.68 16.05
N ARG A 182 3.84 13.50 15.76
CA ARG A 182 3.51 12.72 14.58
C ARG A 182 2.02 12.35 14.53
N ALA A 183 1.47 11.90 15.65
CA ALA A 183 0.05 11.56 15.75
C ALA A 183 -0.87 12.75 15.46
N GLN A 184 -0.51 13.93 15.96
CA GLN A 184 -1.27 15.17 15.71
C GLN A 184 -1.23 15.56 14.23
N SER A 185 -0.05 15.53 13.61
CA SER A 185 0.10 15.79 12.17
C SER A 185 -0.73 14.83 11.31
N LEU A 186 -0.76 13.55 11.67
CA LEU A 186 -1.56 12.54 10.98
C LEU A 186 -3.07 12.78 11.12
N ARG A 187 -3.53 13.16 12.34
CA ARG A 187 -4.94 13.53 12.56
C ARG A 187 -5.36 14.75 11.74
N ASN A 188 -4.49 15.75 11.63
CA ASN A 188 -4.76 16.93 10.81
C ASN A 188 -4.88 16.57 9.32
N ARG A 189 -3.98 15.73 8.78
CA ARG A 189 -4.06 15.24 7.41
C ARG A 189 -5.34 14.43 7.18
N ARG A 190 -5.66 13.52 8.09
CA ARG A 190 -6.91 12.74 8.03
C ARG A 190 -8.15 13.64 8.04
N ALA A 191 -8.18 14.71 8.83
CA ALA A 191 -9.28 15.67 8.85
C ALA A 191 -9.43 16.40 7.50
N ALA A 192 -8.32 16.79 6.87
CA ALA A 192 -8.34 17.37 5.52
C ALA A 192 -8.89 16.40 4.48
N GLU A 193 -8.49 15.12 4.54
CA GLU A 193 -9.00 14.07 3.64
C GLU A 193 -10.51 13.85 3.81
N VAL A 194 -11.01 13.86 5.03
CA VAL A 194 -12.47 13.74 5.30
C VAL A 194 -13.23 14.95 4.75
N SER A 195 -12.71 16.15 4.90
CA SER A 195 -13.33 17.36 4.35
C SER A 195 -13.37 17.32 2.81
N ALA A 196 -12.27 16.90 2.18
CA ALA A 196 -12.22 16.73 0.73
C ALA A 196 -13.20 15.64 0.26
N LEU A 197 -13.30 14.53 0.98
CA LEU A 197 -14.25 13.45 0.70
C LEU A 197 -15.71 13.96 0.72
N GLN A 198 -16.07 14.75 1.72
CA GLN A 198 -17.42 15.33 1.82
C GLN A 198 -17.75 16.26 0.65
N SER A 199 -16.76 17.08 0.23
CA SER A 199 -16.91 17.95 -0.95
C SER A 199 -17.12 17.14 -2.23
N GLU A 200 -16.33 16.09 -2.43
CA GLU A 200 -16.44 15.19 -3.59
C GLU A 200 -17.75 14.40 -3.63
N GLU A 201 -18.22 13.94 -2.47
CA GLU A 201 -19.54 13.28 -2.36
C GLU A 201 -20.68 14.26 -2.70
N ALA A 202 -20.58 15.52 -2.28
CA ALA A 202 -21.56 16.56 -2.64
C ALA A 202 -21.54 16.87 -4.14
N GLU A 203 -20.37 16.96 -4.76
CA GLU A 203 -20.21 17.12 -6.20
C GLU A 203 -20.80 15.93 -6.97
N CYS A 204 -20.50 14.71 -6.53
CA CYS A 204 -21.06 13.49 -7.09
C CYS A 204 -22.60 13.50 -7.02
N ALA A 205 -23.18 13.90 -5.91
CA ALA A 205 -24.64 14.01 -5.74
C ALA A 205 -25.26 15.04 -6.70
N LYS A 206 -24.62 16.20 -6.90
CA LYS A 206 -25.05 17.20 -7.89
C LYS A 206 -25.03 16.63 -9.30
N LEU A 207 -23.95 15.96 -9.68
CA LEU A 207 -23.83 15.36 -11.01
C LEU A 207 -24.86 14.26 -11.23
N VAL A 208 -25.12 13.42 -10.23
CA VAL A 208 -26.18 12.40 -10.25
C VAL A 208 -27.55 13.05 -10.49
N SER A 209 -27.87 14.14 -9.78
CA SER A 209 -29.12 14.88 -9.94
C SER A 209 -29.27 15.46 -11.35
N GLN A 210 -28.21 16.04 -11.90
CA GLN A 210 -28.21 16.55 -13.28
C GLN A 210 -28.42 15.43 -14.32
N LEU A 211 -27.79 14.28 -14.13
CA LEU A 211 -27.98 13.10 -14.99
C LEU A 211 -29.41 12.59 -14.93
N GLN A 212 -30.03 12.56 -13.75
CA GLN A 212 -31.43 12.13 -13.57
C GLN A 212 -32.41 13.04 -14.33
N ARG A 213 -32.18 14.36 -14.31
CA ARG A 213 -33.03 15.33 -15.04
C ARG A 213 -32.93 15.18 -16.56
N ASN A 214 -31.78 14.74 -17.06
CA ASN A 214 -31.50 14.57 -18.49
C ASN A 214 -31.56 13.11 -18.95
N ARG A 215 -32.39 12.29 -18.33
CA ARG A 215 -32.49 10.84 -18.54
C ARG A 215 -32.56 10.41 -20.02
N THR A 216 -33.42 11.06 -20.81
CA THR A 216 -33.64 10.70 -22.23
C THR A 216 -32.37 10.90 -23.08
N LYS A 217 -31.63 11.99 -22.83
CA LYS A 217 -30.36 12.24 -23.53
C LYS A 217 -29.35 11.14 -23.25
N TYR A 218 -29.20 10.77 -21.98
CA TYR A 218 -28.23 9.75 -21.54
C TYR A 218 -28.62 8.34 -21.96
N GLN A 219 -29.90 8.03 -22.08
CA GLN A 219 -30.35 6.75 -22.64
C GLN A 219 -29.92 6.59 -24.10
N LYS A 220 -30.01 7.63 -24.92
CA LYS A 220 -29.53 7.62 -26.31
C LYS A 220 -28.01 7.43 -26.38
N GLU A 221 -27.26 8.15 -25.55
CA GLU A 221 -25.81 8.03 -25.47
C GLU A 221 -25.37 6.63 -25.01
N LEU A 222 -26.06 6.06 -24.01
CA LEU A 222 -25.82 4.70 -23.53
C LEU A 222 -26.11 3.66 -24.61
N ALA A 223 -27.20 3.81 -25.36
CA ALA A 223 -27.53 2.92 -26.48
C ALA A 223 -26.44 2.97 -27.58
N TYR A 224 -25.89 4.15 -27.85
CA TYR A 224 -24.78 4.30 -28.78
C TYR A 224 -23.50 3.58 -28.26
N LYS A 225 -23.13 3.79 -27.00
CA LYS A 225 -21.96 3.12 -26.39
C LYS A 225 -22.15 1.60 -26.34
N LYS A 226 -23.38 1.12 -26.06
CA LYS A 226 -23.68 -0.32 -26.12
C LYS A 226 -23.38 -0.89 -27.50
N ARG A 227 -23.78 -0.21 -28.58
CA ARG A 227 -23.47 -0.67 -29.95
C ARG A 227 -21.95 -0.73 -30.20
N GLN A 228 -21.18 0.20 -29.69
CA GLN A 228 -19.70 0.19 -29.81
C GLN A 228 -19.08 -1.00 -29.07
N VAL A 229 -19.52 -1.27 -27.83
CA VAL A 229 -19.04 -2.44 -27.05
C VAL A 229 -19.41 -3.74 -27.73
N ASP A 230 -20.66 -3.89 -28.19
CA ASP A 230 -21.14 -5.09 -28.89
C ASP A 230 -20.39 -5.30 -30.22
N ALA A 231 -20.03 -4.22 -30.93
CA ALA A 231 -19.23 -4.29 -32.13
C ALA A 231 -17.78 -4.73 -31.83
N LEU A 232 -17.18 -4.17 -30.79
CA LEU A 232 -15.84 -4.56 -30.34
C LEU A 232 -15.81 -6.04 -29.96
N ASN A 233 -16.75 -6.49 -29.13
CA ASN A 233 -16.77 -7.88 -28.66
C ASN A 233 -16.94 -8.86 -29.82
N ARG A 234 -17.84 -8.59 -30.76
CA ARG A 234 -18.02 -9.42 -31.97
C ARG A 234 -16.76 -9.46 -32.83
N GLU A 235 -16.06 -8.34 -32.99
CA GLU A 235 -14.82 -8.30 -33.77
C GLU A 235 -13.70 -9.07 -33.06
N ILE A 236 -13.56 -8.95 -31.73
CA ILE A 236 -12.61 -9.73 -30.94
C ILE A 236 -12.91 -11.24 -31.10
N GLU A 237 -14.18 -11.66 -30.90
CA GLU A 237 -14.59 -13.05 -31.07
C GLU A 237 -14.28 -13.57 -32.47
N ARG A 238 -14.53 -12.78 -33.52
CA ARG A 238 -14.22 -13.12 -34.92
C ARG A 238 -12.72 -13.32 -35.13
N ILE A 239 -11.89 -12.40 -34.59
CA ILE A 239 -10.43 -12.46 -34.72
C ILE A 239 -9.88 -13.65 -33.97
N ILE A 240 -10.34 -13.90 -32.75
CA ILE A 240 -9.92 -15.06 -31.95
C ILE A 240 -10.35 -16.36 -32.62
N ALA A 241 -11.59 -16.45 -33.10
CA ALA A 241 -12.07 -17.63 -33.83
C ALA A 241 -11.25 -17.91 -35.10
N ALA A 242 -10.88 -16.87 -35.84
CA ALA A 242 -10.00 -16.99 -37.00
C ALA A 242 -8.58 -17.45 -36.61
N ALA A 243 -8.04 -16.95 -35.50
CA ALA A 243 -6.73 -17.33 -34.99
C ALA A 243 -6.70 -18.76 -34.46
N VAL A 244 -7.78 -19.23 -33.83
CA VAL A 244 -7.92 -20.62 -33.33
C VAL A 244 -8.16 -21.61 -34.47
N SER A 245 -8.97 -21.22 -35.50
CA SER A 245 -9.32 -22.09 -36.63
C SER A 245 -8.25 -22.18 -37.72
N GLY A 246 -7.15 -21.43 -37.60
CA GLY A 246 -6.06 -21.43 -38.59
C GLY A 246 -6.41 -20.79 -39.94
N LYS A 247 -7.56 -20.11 -40.05
CA LYS A 247 -8.03 -19.41 -41.27
C LYS A 247 -7.61 -17.95 -41.24
N SER A 248 -6.32 -17.63 -41.06
CA SER A 248 -5.81 -16.30 -41.33
C SER A 248 -5.33 -16.27 -42.80
N GLY A 249 -5.91 -15.38 -43.58
CA GLY A 249 -5.60 -15.23 -45.01
C GLY A 249 -4.20 -14.67 -45.25
N SER A 250 -3.19 -15.51 -45.14
CA SER A 250 -1.87 -15.29 -45.72
C SER A 250 -1.35 -16.65 -46.19
N SER A 251 -1.01 -16.73 -47.46
CA SER A 251 -0.53 -17.92 -48.18
C SER A 251 0.88 -18.30 -47.73
N THR A 252 1.01 -18.89 -46.56
CA THR A 252 2.14 -19.72 -46.17
C THR A 252 1.61 -20.86 -45.32
N LYS A 253 1.96 -22.08 -45.75
CA LYS A 253 1.60 -23.36 -45.11
C LYS A 253 2.26 -23.51 -43.74
N ASP A 254 1.80 -22.73 -42.75
CA ASP A 254 2.09 -22.99 -41.35
C ASP A 254 0.76 -23.29 -40.64
N LYS A 255 0.49 -24.57 -40.42
CA LYS A 255 -0.49 -25.04 -39.44
C LYS A 255 -0.12 -24.36 -38.14
N THR A 256 -0.97 -23.45 -37.66
CA THR A 256 -0.79 -22.78 -36.36
C THR A 256 -0.90 -23.84 -35.26
N VAL A 257 0.21 -24.51 -34.96
CA VAL A 257 0.33 -25.38 -33.80
C VAL A 257 0.22 -24.42 -32.61
N VAL A 258 -0.84 -24.59 -31.82
CA VAL A 258 -0.96 -23.87 -30.54
C VAL A 258 0.29 -24.22 -29.75
N ASP A 259 1.10 -23.24 -29.37
CA ASP A 259 2.28 -23.49 -28.57
C ASP A 259 1.83 -23.93 -27.16
N THR A 260 1.75 -25.25 -26.99
CA THR A 260 1.26 -25.90 -25.77
C THR A 260 2.16 -25.55 -24.55
N LYS A 261 3.44 -25.26 -24.78
CA LYS A 261 4.36 -24.86 -23.74
C LYS A 261 4.03 -23.45 -23.26
N LEU A 262 3.83 -22.51 -24.18
CA LEU A 262 3.48 -21.13 -23.88
C LEU A 262 2.09 -21.05 -23.21
N ASP A 263 1.15 -21.88 -23.62
CA ASP A 263 -0.18 -22.01 -23.01
C ASP A 263 -0.09 -22.41 -21.53
N ALA A 264 0.65 -23.48 -21.24
CA ALA A 264 0.85 -23.97 -19.87
C ALA A 264 1.63 -22.99 -19.01
N GLU A 265 2.59 -22.26 -19.58
CA GLU A 265 3.33 -21.20 -18.87
C GLU A 265 2.43 -20.01 -18.53
N PHE A 266 1.58 -19.56 -19.47
CA PHE A 266 0.61 -18.50 -19.22
C PHE A 266 -0.35 -18.88 -18.09
N ALA A 267 -0.93 -20.07 -18.15
CA ALA A 267 -1.86 -20.57 -17.15
C ALA A 267 -1.26 -20.64 -15.74
N ARG A 268 0.01 -21.07 -15.61
CA ARG A 268 0.74 -21.14 -14.34
C ARG A 268 1.05 -19.75 -13.72
N ASN A 269 1.03 -18.70 -14.53
CA ASN A 269 1.27 -17.33 -14.09
C ASN A 269 -0.02 -16.58 -13.70
N LYS A 270 -1.15 -17.27 -13.57
CA LYS A 270 -2.39 -16.67 -13.06
C LYS A 270 -2.16 -16.05 -11.68
N GLY A 271 -2.55 -14.76 -11.50
CA GLY A 271 -2.34 -13.98 -10.29
C GLY A 271 -0.90 -13.48 -10.08
N LYS A 272 -0.03 -13.62 -11.11
CA LYS A 272 1.38 -13.19 -11.05
C LYS A 272 1.80 -12.33 -12.24
N LEU A 273 0.94 -12.16 -13.23
CA LEU A 273 1.24 -11.39 -14.43
C LEU A 273 1.34 -9.88 -14.07
N PRO A 274 2.27 -9.14 -14.67
CA PRO A 274 2.37 -7.70 -14.43
C PRO A 274 1.19 -6.96 -15.04
N TRP A 275 0.80 -5.84 -14.44
CA TRP A 275 -0.16 -4.92 -15.05
C TRP A 275 0.39 -4.33 -16.35
N PRO A 276 -0.44 -4.19 -17.40
CA PRO A 276 -0.01 -3.63 -18.68
C PRO A 276 0.34 -2.14 -18.60
N ALA A 277 -0.17 -1.44 -17.60
CA ALA A 277 0.14 -0.05 -17.30
C ALA A 277 -0.16 0.25 -15.83
N SER A 278 0.47 1.32 -15.29
CA SER A 278 0.32 1.73 -13.89
C SER A 278 -0.73 2.81 -13.77
N GLY A 279 -1.90 2.49 -13.22
CA GLY A 279 -3.00 3.43 -12.98
C GLY A 279 -4.16 2.76 -12.25
N PRO A 280 -5.12 3.55 -11.72
CA PRO A 280 -6.29 3.00 -11.06
C PRO A 280 -7.22 2.32 -12.06
N VAL A 281 -7.82 1.20 -11.66
CA VAL A 281 -8.91 0.57 -12.40
C VAL A 281 -10.18 1.39 -12.14
N VAL A 282 -10.74 1.95 -13.19
CA VAL A 282 -11.93 2.81 -13.10
C VAL A 282 -13.21 2.11 -13.56
N ASP A 283 -13.08 1.00 -14.27
CA ASP A 283 -14.21 0.14 -14.65
C ASP A 283 -13.76 -1.32 -14.65
N HIS A 284 -14.48 -2.14 -13.89
CA HIS A 284 -14.12 -3.53 -13.60
C HIS A 284 -14.75 -4.51 -14.58
N PHE A 285 -14.24 -5.73 -14.61
CA PHE A 285 -14.79 -6.82 -15.40
C PHE A 285 -16.20 -7.20 -14.93
N GLY A 286 -17.08 -7.51 -15.87
CA GLY A 286 -18.37 -8.12 -15.58
C GLY A 286 -19.58 -7.26 -15.91
N GLN A 287 -20.73 -7.67 -15.38
CA GLN A 287 -21.99 -6.99 -15.56
C GLN A 287 -22.18 -5.89 -14.52
N HIS A 288 -22.32 -4.66 -14.96
CA HIS A 288 -22.56 -3.52 -14.11
C HIS A 288 -23.93 -2.91 -14.38
N TYR A 289 -24.47 -2.23 -13.37
CA TYR A 289 -25.70 -1.43 -13.51
C TYR A 289 -25.34 0.03 -13.59
N HIS A 290 -26.19 0.77 -14.31
CA HIS A 290 -26.00 2.22 -14.43
C HIS A 290 -26.03 2.86 -13.03
N PRO A 291 -25.00 3.64 -12.68
CA PRO A 291 -24.85 4.16 -11.32
C PRO A 291 -25.98 5.09 -10.85
N VAL A 292 -26.69 5.74 -11.80
CA VAL A 292 -27.82 6.63 -11.54
C VAL A 292 -29.15 5.91 -11.76
N PHE A 293 -29.26 5.15 -12.86
CA PHE A 293 -30.47 4.40 -13.21
C PHE A 293 -30.27 2.92 -12.87
N LYS A 294 -30.44 2.57 -11.60
CA LYS A 294 -30.13 1.23 -11.04
C LYS A 294 -30.80 0.05 -11.77
N SER A 295 -31.93 0.27 -12.43
CA SER A 295 -32.62 -0.75 -13.24
C SER A 295 -32.00 -0.95 -14.63
N LEU A 296 -31.13 -0.07 -15.07
CA LEU A 296 -30.54 -0.09 -16.40
C LEU A 296 -29.19 -0.84 -16.36
N LYS A 297 -29.13 -1.99 -17.06
CA LYS A 297 -27.90 -2.74 -17.23
C LYS A 297 -26.97 -2.03 -18.21
N LEU A 298 -25.72 -1.86 -17.84
CA LEU A 298 -24.66 -1.43 -18.74
C LEU A 298 -24.25 -2.60 -19.65
N PRO A 299 -23.56 -2.35 -20.78
CA PRO A 299 -22.93 -3.44 -21.53
C PRO A 299 -21.99 -4.24 -20.61
N PHE A 300 -21.92 -5.55 -20.86
CA PHE A 300 -20.96 -6.39 -20.15
C PHE A 300 -19.54 -5.95 -20.48
N ASN A 301 -18.74 -5.67 -19.46
CA ASN A 301 -17.34 -5.31 -19.62
C ASN A 301 -16.49 -6.59 -19.65
N ASN A 302 -15.97 -6.97 -20.82
CA ASN A 302 -15.11 -8.15 -21.00
C ASN A 302 -13.67 -7.96 -20.53
N GLY A 303 -13.37 -6.79 -19.94
CA GLY A 303 -12.03 -6.43 -19.46
C GLY A 303 -12.05 -5.47 -18.30
N VAL A 304 -11.00 -4.67 -18.19
CA VAL A 304 -10.86 -3.59 -17.22
C VAL A 304 -10.47 -2.29 -17.95
N ASN A 305 -10.93 -1.16 -17.43
CA ASN A 305 -10.45 0.15 -17.86
C ASN A 305 -9.49 0.72 -16.82
N ILE A 306 -8.27 1.04 -17.24
CA ILE A 306 -7.21 1.60 -16.40
C ILE A 306 -7.03 3.07 -16.78
N ALA A 307 -7.27 3.99 -15.84
CA ALA A 307 -7.05 5.41 -16.08
C ALA A 307 -5.55 5.73 -16.12
N LEU A 308 -5.13 6.49 -17.14
CA LEU A 308 -3.73 6.77 -17.42
C LEU A 308 -3.53 8.22 -17.84
N GLU A 309 -2.31 8.71 -17.83
CA GLU A 309 -1.95 9.96 -18.46
C GLU A 309 -1.84 9.77 -19.98
N LYS A 310 -2.15 10.84 -20.75
CA LYS A 310 -1.96 10.83 -22.22
C LYS A 310 -0.51 10.52 -22.56
N GLY A 311 -0.30 9.59 -23.50
CA GLY A 311 1.02 9.16 -23.91
C GLY A 311 1.66 8.09 -23.00
N SER A 312 0.98 7.64 -21.94
CA SER A 312 1.48 6.55 -21.08
C SER A 312 1.74 5.29 -21.91
N SER A 313 2.88 4.66 -21.66
CA SER A 313 3.29 3.43 -22.33
C SER A 313 2.49 2.23 -21.82
N VAL A 314 2.09 1.37 -22.76
CA VAL A 314 1.41 0.11 -22.52
C VAL A 314 2.37 -1.04 -22.80
N LYS A 315 2.50 -1.97 -21.87
CA LYS A 315 3.45 -3.08 -21.92
C LYS A 315 2.76 -4.43 -22.07
N ALA A 316 3.44 -5.37 -22.71
CA ALA A 316 3.02 -6.75 -22.81
C ALA A 316 3.02 -7.41 -21.42
N ILE A 317 1.91 -8.08 -21.07
CA ILE A 317 1.79 -8.78 -19.79
C ILE A 317 2.54 -10.11 -19.78
N PHE A 318 2.77 -10.71 -20.95
CA PHE A 318 3.45 -12.00 -21.11
C PHE A 318 4.06 -12.15 -22.50
N ASN A 319 4.97 -13.13 -22.66
CA ASN A 319 5.55 -13.49 -23.94
C ASN A 319 4.45 -13.94 -24.91
N GLY A 320 4.56 -13.54 -26.17
CA GLY A 320 3.54 -13.92 -27.16
C GLY A 320 3.86 -13.46 -28.55
N THR A 321 2.89 -13.64 -29.44
CA THR A 321 2.95 -13.19 -30.83
C THR A 321 1.80 -12.23 -31.12
N VAL A 322 2.09 -11.07 -31.66
CA VAL A 322 1.09 -10.10 -32.12
C VAL A 322 0.31 -10.71 -33.29
N LYS A 323 -0.96 -10.98 -33.10
CA LYS A 323 -1.79 -11.59 -34.15
C LYS A 323 -2.39 -10.56 -35.07
N GLN A 324 -2.92 -9.48 -34.52
CA GLN A 324 -3.60 -8.48 -35.31
C GLN A 324 -3.60 -7.12 -34.62
N ILE A 325 -3.63 -6.07 -35.44
CA ILE A 325 -3.83 -4.69 -35.04
C ILE A 325 -5.08 -4.22 -35.77
N VAL A 326 -6.08 -3.76 -35.03
CA VAL A 326 -7.35 -3.29 -35.57
C VAL A 326 -7.65 -1.87 -35.09
N VAL A 327 -8.39 -1.11 -35.87
CA VAL A 327 -8.91 0.19 -35.49
C VAL A 327 -10.41 0.08 -35.32
N MET A 328 -10.92 0.42 -34.13
CA MET A 328 -12.33 0.28 -33.78
C MET A 328 -12.93 1.62 -33.37
N PRO A 329 -14.14 1.97 -33.84
CA PRO A 329 -14.84 3.16 -33.37
C PRO A 329 -15.03 3.14 -31.85
N GLY A 330 -14.64 4.23 -31.17
CA GLY A 330 -14.72 4.34 -29.71
C GLY A 330 -13.60 3.64 -28.94
N TYR A 331 -12.76 2.82 -29.62
CA TYR A 331 -11.63 2.10 -29.02
C TYR A 331 -10.29 2.40 -29.69
N ASN A 332 -10.28 3.19 -30.76
CA ASN A 332 -9.09 3.55 -31.53
C ASN A 332 -8.27 2.29 -31.92
N LYS A 333 -6.94 2.34 -31.84
CA LYS A 333 -6.09 1.20 -32.17
C LYS A 333 -6.12 0.15 -31.05
N CYS A 334 -6.27 -1.09 -31.46
CA CYS A 334 -6.32 -2.25 -30.58
C CYS A 334 -5.30 -3.29 -31.06
N VAL A 335 -4.55 -3.90 -30.15
CA VAL A 335 -3.54 -4.93 -30.42
C VAL A 335 -3.97 -6.22 -29.74
N LEU A 336 -4.03 -7.31 -30.54
CA LEU A 336 -4.26 -8.68 -30.05
C LEU A 336 -2.94 -9.44 -30.01
N VAL A 337 -2.60 -9.98 -28.85
CA VAL A 337 -1.43 -10.82 -28.64
C VAL A 337 -1.89 -12.24 -28.25
N GLN A 338 -1.29 -13.24 -28.88
CA GLN A 338 -1.55 -14.65 -28.58
C GLN A 338 -0.47 -15.25 -27.69
N HIS A 339 -0.89 -16.02 -26.68
CA HIS A 339 -0.07 -16.71 -25.69
C HIS A 339 -0.50 -18.20 -25.60
N GLY A 340 -0.35 -18.95 -26.69
CA GLY A 340 -0.94 -20.29 -26.82
C GLY A 340 -2.45 -20.20 -27.10
N ASN A 341 -3.29 -20.76 -26.23
CA ASN A 341 -4.75 -20.65 -26.29
C ASN A 341 -5.31 -19.43 -25.55
N TYR A 342 -4.42 -18.64 -24.91
CA TYR A 342 -4.79 -17.40 -24.26
C TYR A 342 -4.48 -16.21 -25.17
N PHE A 343 -5.27 -15.14 -24.99
CA PHE A 343 -5.12 -13.90 -25.75
C PHE A 343 -5.21 -12.71 -24.79
N SER A 344 -4.33 -11.72 -24.99
CA SER A 344 -4.45 -10.41 -24.35
C SER A 344 -4.78 -9.34 -25.40
N PHE A 345 -5.69 -8.44 -25.03
CA PHE A 345 -6.19 -7.42 -25.94
C PHE A 345 -6.02 -6.04 -25.32
N TYR A 346 -5.33 -5.17 -26.04
CA TYR A 346 -4.94 -3.83 -25.59
C TYR A 346 -5.61 -2.80 -26.51
N CYS A 347 -6.60 -2.07 -26.02
CA CYS A 347 -7.37 -1.10 -26.79
C CYS A 347 -7.18 0.33 -26.27
N LYS A 348 -7.65 1.29 -27.08
CA LYS A 348 -7.55 2.74 -26.83
C LYS A 348 -6.11 3.27 -26.96
N LEU A 349 -5.33 2.62 -27.82
CA LEU A 349 -3.98 3.06 -28.13
C LEU A 349 -4.00 4.19 -29.16
N GLY A 350 -3.25 5.25 -28.89
CA GLY A 350 -3.00 6.34 -29.86
C GLY A 350 -1.90 5.97 -30.85
N SER A 351 -0.82 5.36 -30.34
CA SER A 351 0.26 4.82 -31.17
C SER A 351 0.47 3.35 -30.87
N VAL A 352 0.97 2.61 -31.85
CA VAL A 352 1.34 1.20 -31.74
C VAL A 352 2.77 1.05 -32.25
N THR A 353 3.62 0.40 -31.48
CA THR A 353 5.07 0.21 -31.76
C THR A 353 5.37 -1.16 -32.37
N VAL A 354 4.41 -2.08 -32.35
CA VAL A 354 4.54 -3.46 -32.83
C VAL A 354 3.79 -3.67 -34.13
N LYS A 355 4.10 -4.74 -34.86
CA LYS A 355 3.42 -5.17 -36.09
C LYS A 355 2.82 -6.56 -35.92
N ALA A 356 1.83 -6.89 -36.75
CA ALA A 356 1.30 -8.25 -36.81
C ALA A 356 2.41 -9.26 -37.20
N GLY A 357 2.53 -10.35 -36.48
CA GLY A 357 3.58 -11.34 -36.59
C GLY A 357 4.76 -11.15 -35.64
N ASP A 358 4.92 -10.00 -34.99
CA ASP A 358 6.03 -9.76 -34.06
C ASP A 358 5.93 -10.68 -32.85
N LYS A 359 7.08 -11.25 -32.45
CA LYS A 359 7.24 -11.95 -31.17
C LYS A 359 7.64 -10.95 -30.11
N ILE A 360 6.86 -10.84 -29.05
CA ILE A 360 7.08 -9.91 -27.95
C ILE A 360 7.33 -10.67 -26.65
N LYS A 361 8.07 -10.03 -25.75
CA LYS A 361 8.37 -10.52 -24.40
C LYS A 361 7.58 -9.74 -23.36
N THR A 362 7.46 -10.31 -22.18
CA THR A 362 6.90 -9.64 -21.01
C THR A 362 7.63 -8.31 -20.77
N GLY A 363 6.88 -7.22 -20.67
CA GLY A 363 7.42 -5.88 -20.45
C GLY A 363 7.71 -5.07 -21.70
N ASP A 364 7.71 -5.67 -22.90
CA ASP A 364 7.91 -4.94 -24.16
C ASP A 364 6.79 -3.90 -24.38
N ILE A 365 7.14 -2.74 -24.91
CA ILE A 365 6.19 -1.66 -25.19
C ILE A 365 5.37 -2.02 -26.43
N ILE A 366 4.04 -2.08 -26.28
CA ILE A 366 3.08 -2.33 -27.35
C ILE A 366 2.66 -1.02 -28.03
N GLY A 367 2.59 0.05 -27.27
CA GLY A 367 2.15 1.36 -27.75
C GLY A 367 1.93 2.35 -26.62
N THR A 368 1.26 3.46 -26.92
CA THR A 368 0.89 4.49 -25.94
C THR A 368 -0.61 4.76 -26.01
N VAL A 369 -1.21 5.15 -24.89
CA VAL A 369 -2.63 5.52 -24.83
C VAL A 369 -2.88 6.93 -25.35
N ASP A 370 -4.09 7.18 -25.83
CA ASP A 370 -4.57 8.51 -26.20
C ASP A 370 -5.89 8.84 -25.49
N THR A 371 -6.29 10.11 -25.58
CA THR A 371 -7.57 10.58 -25.05
C THR A 371 -8.68 10.32 -26.05
N ILE A 372 -9.68 9.53 -25.67
CA ILE A 372 -10.88 9.25 -26.46
C ILE A 372 -12.10 9.65 -25.60
N ASP A 373 -13.04 10.39 -26.16
CA ASP A 373 -14.23 10.89 -25.45
C ASP A 373 -13.87 11.62 -24.14
N ASN A 374 -12.78 12.39 -24.15
CA ASN A 374 -12.23 13.10 -22.99
C ASN A 374 -11.74 12.20 -21.85
N MET A 375 -11.56 10.92 -22.08
CA MET A 375 -10.96 10.00 -21.10
C MET A 375 -9.69 9.38 -21.66
N THR A 376 -8.62 9.42 -20.88
CA THR A 376 -7.37 8.74 -21.18
C THR A 376 -7.31 7.46 -20.36
N GLN A 377 -7.50 6.34 -21.04
CA GLN A 377 -7.53 5.04 -20.36
C GLN A 377 -7.15 3.91 -21.32
N LEU A 378 -6.54 2.87 -20.78
CA LEU A 378 -6.37 1.59 -21.47
C LEU A 378 -7.59 0.73 -21.20
N HIS A 379 -8.18 0.13 -22.25
CA HIS A 379 -9.12 -0.97 -22.10
C HIS A 379 -8.37 -2.27 -22.37
N PHE A 380 -8.31 -3.13 -21.35
CA PHE A 380 -7.50 -4.35 -21.37
C PHE A 380 -8.36 -5.59 -21.10
N GLN A 381 -8.17 -6.64 -21.91
CA GLN A 381 -8.90 -7.89 -21.78
C GLN A 381 -7.96 -9.09 -21.83
N ILE A 382 -8.35 -10.17 -21.16
CA ILE A 382 -7.74 -11.51 -21.26
C ILE A 382 -8.82 -12.48 -21.72
N TRP A 383 -8.47 -13.34 -22.69
CA TRP A 383 -9.37 -14.36 -23.21
C TRP A 383 -8.70 -15.73 -23.15
N GLN A 384 -9.50 -16.77 -22.89
CA GLN A 384 -9.11 -18.17 -23.03
C GLN A 384 -9.96 -18.78 -24.15
N GLY A 385 -9.36 -19.09 -25.29
CA GLY A 385 -10.14 -19.34 -26.49
C GLY A 385 -11.11 -18.18 -26.74
N THR A 386 -12.40 -18.47 -26.90
CA THR A 386 -13.46 -17.47 -27.11
C THR A 386 -14.14 -16.99 -25.81
N LYS A 387 -13.63 -17.32 -24.63
CA LYS A 387 -14.23 -16.93 -23.35
C LYS A 387 -13.41 -15.82 -22.69
N PRO A 388 -14.02 -14.66 -22.42
CA PRO A 388 -13.35 -13.58 -21.66
C PRO A 388 -13.09 -14.03 -20.24
N GLN A 389 -11.95 -13.62 -19.70
CA GLN A 389 -11.50 -13.88 -18.34
C GLN A 389 -11.42 -12.58 -17.56
N ASN A 390 -11.69 -12.58 -16.26
CA ASN A 390 -11.49 -11.41 -15.42
C ASN A 390 -9.99 -11.09 -15.28
N PRO A 391 -9.47 -9.98 -15.85
CA PRO A 391 -8.04 -9.67 -15.80
C PRO A 391 -7.51 -9.47 -14.38
N GLU A 392 -8.33 -9.00 -13.44
CA GLU A 392 -7.92 -8.73 -12.05
C GLU A 392 -7.55 -10.01 -11.28
N LEU A 393 -7.98 -11.18 -11.78
CA LEU A 393 -7.58 -12.48 -11.22
C LEU A 393 -6.25 -13.00 -11.78
N TRP A 394 -5.72 -12.35 -12.82
CA TRP A 394 -4.48 -12.76 -13.51
C TRP A 394 -3.31 -11.84 -13.18
N LEU A 395 -3.59 -10.57 -12.88
CA LEU A 395 -2.62 -9.49 -12.72
C LEU A 395 -2.26 -9.27 -11.24
N LYS A 396 -1.00 -8.85 -11.00
CA LYS A 396 -0.49 -8.59 -9.66
C LYS A 396 0.27 -7.26 -9.62
#